data_0644fefec3231f81aa845e8bc8ee2846
#
_entry.id   0644fefec3231f81aa845e8bc8ee2846
#
_cell.length_a   1.000
_cell.length_b   1.000
_cell.length_c   1.000
_cell.angle_alpha   90.00
_cell.angle_beta   90.00
_cell.angle_gamma   90.00
#
_symmetry.space_group_name_H-M   'P 1'
#
loop_
_entity.id
_entity.type
_entity.pdbx_description
1 polymer ?
#
loop_
_entity_poly.entity_id
_entity_poly.type
_entity_poly.pdbx_seq_one_letter_code
_entity_poly.pdbx_strand_id
1 'polypeptide(L)'
;MITSFGLDLGRSGNTVPIILGGDKWNLRLLHIENLRSVSAPFVEERVNLLYSIYTPGIIVIESNGPGGVFIDYLTKHNSALPVVGVDTSVPPTDIDGVELWEDMIINAKEFYNVRAAMYWLTKLLFRDRKITLPHEDIELFAQLSSIMWMEDKQTSKIKIDPKKGMRTFKSDLGEMDSTRSPDKADAFCLAALGYALIYQDTISTGTQVDEIVEPMLGFEGYFDLGRAGIDTL
;
A
#
# COMPACT_ATOMS: atom_id res chain seq x y z
N MET A 1 13.22 6.30 -11.92
CA MET A 1 12.42 6.17 -10.67
C MET A 1 11.27 5.21 -10.95
N ILE A 2 11.14 4.15 -10.18
CA ILE A 2 10.00 3.24 -10.26
C ILE A 2 8.83 3.86 -9.49
N THR A 3 7.63 3.84 -10.06
CA THR A 3 6.42 4.33 -9.42
C THR A 3 5.33 3.29 -9.47
N SER A 4 4.55 3.19 -8.40
CA SER A 4 3.37 2.33 -8.27
C SER A 4 2.17 3.11 -7.77
N PHE A 5 0.99 2.66 -8.17
CA PHE A 5 -0.27 3.29 -7.81
C PHE A 5 -1.15 2.26 -7.10
N GLY A 6 -1.57 2.56 -5.88
CA GLY A 6 -2.57 1.81 -5.13
C GLY A 6 -3.90 2.55 -5.11
N LEU A 7 -4.99 1.85 -5.40
CA LEU A 7 -6.33 2.41 -5.39
C LEU A 7 -7.26 1.54 -4.55
N ASP A 8 -7.75 2.09 -3.44
CA ASP A 8 -8.82 1.49 -2.66
C ASP A 8 -10.15 2.19 -2.97
N LEU A 9 -11.14 1.40 -3.36
CA LEU A 9 -12.50 1.83 -3.66
C LEU A 9 -13.42 1.45 -2.48
N GLY A 10 -13.54 2.34 -1.52
CA GLY A 10 -14.33 2.08 -0.31
C GLY A 10 -15.83 1.93 -0.59
N ARG A 11 -16.45 0.95 0.06
CA ARG A 11 -17.91 0.70 -0.02
C ARG A 11 -18.75 1.85 0.50
N SER A 12 -18.22 2.67 1.39
CA SER A 12 -18.89 3.83 2.00
C SER A 12 -18.67 5.14 1.26
N GLY A 13 -18.15 5.09 0.03
CA GLY A 13 -17.97 6.25 -0.83
C GLY A 13 -16.64 6.99 -0.66
N ASN A 14 -15.69 6.44 0.09
CA ASN A 14 -14.31 6.92 0.07
C ASN A 14 -13.52 6.14 -0.97
N THR A 15 -12.83 6.85 -1.84
CA THR A 15 -11.86 6.28 -2.78
C THR A 15 -10.52 6.93 -2.51
N VAL A 16 -9.49 6.13 -2.33
CA VAL A 16 -8.16 6.63 -1.98
C VAL A 16 -7.14 6.22 -3.02
N PRO A 17 -6.72 7.12 -3.90
CA PRO A 17 -5.55 6.95 -4.75
C PRO A 17 -4.26 7.31 -3.99
N ILE A 18 -3.26 6.43 -4.09
CA ILE A 18 -1.92 6.64 -3.52
C ILE A 18 -0.87 6.31 -4.57
N ILE A 19 0.11 7.20 -4.72
CA ILE A 19 1.30 6.97 -5.54
C ILE A 19 2.52 6.84 -4.64
N LEU A 20 3.22 5.73 -4.76
CA LEU A 20 4.55 5.53 -4.21
C LEU A 20 5.58 5.57 -5.33
N GLY A 21 6.76 6.08 -5.04
CA GLY A 21 7.85 6.08 -6.00
C GLY A 21 9.20 6.21 -5.34
N GLY A 22 10.23 5.75 -6.03
CA GLY A 22 11.59 5.78 -5.50
C GLY A 22 12.50 4.74 -6.17
N ASP A 23 13.54 4.38 -5.46
CA ASP A 23 14.42 3.27 -5.75
C ASP A 23 14.33 2.21 -4.65
N LYS A 24 15.09 1.14 -4.78
CA LYS A 24 15.09 0.04 -3.81
C LYS A 24 15.46 0.42 -2.37
N TRP A 25 16.06 1.58 -2.19
CA TRP A 25 16.57 2.04 -0.90
C TRP A 25 15.72 3.11 -0.24
N ASN A 26 14.92 3.83 -1.04
CA ASN A 26 14.20 4.99 -0.57
C ASN A 26 12.89 5.19 -1.34
N LEU A 27 11.85 4.52 -0.87
CA LEU A 27 10.48 4.73 -1.31
C LEU A 27 9.89 5.97 -0.63
N ARG A 28 9.12 6.74 -1.38
CA ARG A 28 8.44 7.95 -0.90
C ARG A 28 6.98 7.93 -1.28
N LEU A 29 6.15 8.45 -0.40
CA LEU A 29 4.78 8.81 -0.75
C LEU A 29 4.82 10.08 -1.62
N LEU A 30 4.49 9.94 -2.90
CA LEU A 30 4.47 11.04 -3.87
C LEU A 30 3.12 11.73 -3.94
N HIS A 31 2.04 10.98 -3.72
CA HIS A 31 0.68 11.48 -3.80
C HIS A 31 -0.28 10.68 -2.94
N ILE A 32 -1.24 11.37 -2.32
CA ILE A 32 -2.37 10.79 -1.61
C ILE A 32 -3.57 11.72 -1.70
N GLU A 33 -4.74 11.17 -1.95
CA GLU A 33 -6.02 11.88 -1.92
C GLU A 33 -7.07 11.06 -1.18
N ASN A 34 -8.13 11.74 -0.74
CA ASN A 34 -9.33 11.11 -0.22
C ASN A 34 -10.54 11.66 -0.99
N LEU A 35 -11.02 10.87 -1.95
CA LEU A 35 -12.17 11.22 -2.79
C LEU A 35 -13.45 10.68 -2.15
N ARG A 36 -14.33 11.59 -1.74
CA ARG A 36 -15.57 11.23 -1.03
C ARG A 36 -16.76 11.27 -1.96
N SER A 37 -17.58 10.20 -1.91
CA SER A 37 -18.87 10.12 -2.61
C SER A 37 -18.79 10.46 -4.09
N VAL A 38 -17.75 9.97 -4.79
CA VAL A 38 -17.49 10.25 -6.19
C VAL A 38 -18.07 9.16 -7.10
N SER A 39 -18.39 9.54 -8.35
CA SER A 39 -18.84 8.61 -9.37
C SER A 39 -17.67 7.87 -10.03
N ALA A 40 -17.94 6.70 -10.63
CA ALA A 40 -16.90 5.96 -11.37
C ALA A 40 -16.24 6.78 -12.51
N PRO A 41 -16.96 7.57 -13.32
CA PRO A 41 -16.32 8.45 -14.31
C PRO A 41 -15.39 9.49 -13.70
N PHE A 42 -15.72 10.05 -12.55
CA PHE A 42 -14.82 10.99 -11.86
C PHE A 42 -13.55 10.30 -11.37
N VAL A 43 -13.69 9.08 -10.81
CA VAL A 43 -12.51 8.30 -10.38
C VAL A 43 -11.64 7.94 -11.58
N GLU A 44 -12.23 7.55 -12.72
CA GLU A 44 -11.51 7.29 -13.97
C GLU A 44 -10.72 8.52 -14.44
N GLU A 45 -11.35 9.69 -14.48
CA GLU A 45 -10.68 10.94 -14.84
C GLU A 45 -9.47 11.20 -13.92
N ARG A 46 -9.67 10.95 -12.61
CA ARG A 46 -8.59 11.14 -11.63
C ARG A 46 -7.46 10.15 -11.80
N VAL A 47 -7.77 8.86 -12.06
CA VAL A 47 -6.77 7.83 -12.37
C VAL A 47 -5.97 8.20 -13.61
N ASN A 48 -6.64 8.62 -14.69
CA ASN A 48 -5.97 9.03 -15.92
C ASN A 48 -5.06 10.26 -15.72
N LEU A 49 -5.50 11.24 -14.92
CA LEU A 49 -4.70 12.41 -14.58
C LEU A 49 -3.45 12.01 -13.78
N LEU A 50 -3.61 11.21 -12.73
CA LEU A 50 -2.48 10.75 -11.92
C LEU A 50 -1.52 9.87 -12.73
N TYR A 51 -2.06 9.03 -13.62
CA TYR A 51 -1.25 8.25 -14.54
C TYR A 51 -0.42 9.14 -15.47
N SER A 52 -0.99 10.21 -16.00
CA SER A 52 -0.27 11.15 -16.88
C SER A 52 0.85 11.92 -16.16
N ILE A 53 0.69 12.19 -14.86
CA ILE A 53 1.66 12.95 -14.05
C ILE A 53 2.80 12.05 -13.56
N TYR A 54 2.46 10.87 -13.03
CA TYR A 54 3.41 10.02 -12.32
C TYR A 54 3.89 8.81 -13.14
N THR A 55 3.22 8.50 -14.25
CA THR A 55 3.54 7.36 -15.15
C THR A 55 3.83 6.05 -14.37
N PRO A 56 2.94 5.60 -13.46
CA PRO A 56 3.17 4.40 -12.69
C PRO A 56 3.28 3.17 -13.59
N GLY A 57 4.27 2.31 -13.29
CA GLY A 57 4.45 1.05 -14.01
C GLY A 57 3.37 0.02 -13.70
N ILE A 58 2.59 0.22 -12.62
CA ILE A 58 1.47 -0.63 -12.23
C ILE A 58 0.42 0.19 -11.48
N ILE A 59 -0.85 -0.15 -11.68
CA ILE A 59 -1.99 0.34 -10.90
C ILE A 59 -2.64 -0.85 -10.22
N VAL A 60 -2.49 -0.96 -8.89
CA VAL A 60 -3.06 -2.05 -8.12
C VAL A 60 -4.37 -1.62 -7.49
N ILE A 61 -5.43 -2.37 -7.79
CA ILE A 61 -6.78 -2.12 -7.29
C ILE A 61 -7.27 -3.35 -6.53
N GLU A 62 -7.85 -3.17 -5.33
CA GLU A 62 -8.52 -4.27 -4.65
C GLU A 62 -9.70 -4.75 -5.50
N SER A 63 -9.68 -6.01 -5.95
CA SER A 63 -10.72 -6.56 -6.83
C SER A 63 -12.01 -6.96 -6.10
N ASN A 64 -12.02 -6.91 -4.77
CA ASN A 64 -13.19 -7.26 -3.97
C ASN A 64 -14.25 -6.14 -4.01
N GLY A 65 -15.51 -6.54 -4.16
CA GLY A 65 -16.65 -5.62 -4.12
C GLY A 65 -16.64 -4.60 -5.27
N PRO A 66 -16.64 -3.26 -4.99
CA PRO A 66 -16.70 -2.25 -6.04
C PRO A 66 -15.50 -2.24 -6.97
N GLY A 67 -14.33 -2.69 -6.48
CA GLY A 67 -13.08 -2.64 -7.24
C GLY A 67 -13.09 -3.52 -8.47
N GLY A 68 -13.64 -4.74 -8.39
CA GLY A 68 -13.74 -5.63 -9.56
C GLY A 68 -14.54 -5.00 -10.69
N VAL A 69 -15.69 -4.42 -10.37
CA VAL A 69 -16.54 -3.72 -11.36
C VAL A 69 -15.80 -2.51 -11.94
N PHE A 70 -15.04 -1.80 -11.12
CA PHE A 70 -14.30 -0.63 -11.58
C PHE A 70 -13.09 -1.01 -12.44
N ILE A 71 -12.44 -2.14 -12.17
CA ILE A 71 -11.38 -2.68 -13.04
C ILE A 71 -11.92 -2.97 -14.43
N ASP A 72 -13.06 -3.68 -14.53
CA ASP A 72 -13.70 -3.97 -15.80
C ASP A 72 -14.08 -2.68 -16.56
N TYR A 73 -14.58 -1.70 -15.82
CA TYR A 73 -14.93 -0.39 -16.37
C TYR A 73 -13.69 0.34 -16.91
N LEU A 74 -12.59 0.43 -16.14
CA LEU A 74 -11.35 1.08 -16.59
C LEU A 74 -10.73 0.37 -17.78
N THR A 75 -10.65 -0.95 -17.76
CA THR A 75 -10.04 -1.74 -18.83
C THR A 75 -10.79 -1.59 -20.13
N LYS A 76 -12.12 -1.45 -20.05
CA LYS A 76 -12.97 -1.20 -21.22
C LYS A 76 -12.75 0.18 -21.84
N HIS A 77 -12.53 1.20 -21.03
CA HIS A 77 -12.37 2.59 -21.48
C HIS A 77 -10.93 2.95 -21.83
N ASN A 78 -9.96 2.36 -21.13
CA ASN A 78 -8.54 2.60 -21.34
C ASN A 78 -7.71 1.34 -21.09
N SER A 79 -7.61 0.49 -22.10
CA SER A 79 -6.84 -0.76 -22.03
C SER A 79 -5.32 -0.58 -21.97
N ALA A 80 -4.82 0.64 -22.13
CA ALA A 80 -3.39 0.94 -22.04
C ALA A 80 -2.91 1.16 -20.60
N LEU A 81 -3.83 1.31 -19.64
CA LEU A 81 -3.45 1.43 -18.23
C LEU A 81 -2.93 0.08 -17.70
N PRO A 82 -1.80 0.05 -16.98
CA PRO A 82 -1.24 -1.17 -16.42
C PRO A 82 -1.98 -1.58 -15.13
N VAL A 83 -3.27 -1.91 -15.26
CA VAL A 83 -4.15 -2.22 -14.13
C VAL A 83 -4.03 -3.69 -13.75
N VAL A 84 -3.83 -3.95 -12.46
CA VAL A 84 -3.83 -5.28 -11.85
C VAL A 84 -4.85 -5.31 -10.71
N GLY A 85 -5.79 -6.25 -10.80
CA GLY A 85 -6.74 -6.53 -9.73
C GLY A 85 -6.16 -7.50 -8.71
N VAL A 86 -6.27 -7.18 -7.42
CA VAL A 86 -5.80 -8.03 -6.34
C VAL A 86 -6.96 -8.40 -5.42
N ASP A 87 -7.27 -9.69 -5.30
CA ASP A 87 -8.20 -10.19 -4.30
C ASP A 87 -7.48 -10.34 -2.96
N THR A 88 -7.72 -9.42 -2.07
CA THR A 88 -7.05 -9.38 -0.76
C THR A 88 -7.56 -10.45 0.23
N SER A 89 -8.66 -11.14 -0.09
CA SER A 89 -9.29 -12.15 0.77
C SER A 89 -8.76 -13.57 0.59
N VAL A 90 -8.16 -13.86 -0.57
CA VAL A 90 -7.66 -15.20 -0.92
C VAL A 90 -6.27 -15.49 -0.34
N PRO A 91 -5.84 -16.76 -0.25
CA PRO A 91 -4.47 -17.11 0.10
C PRO A 91 -3.46 -16.42 -0.85
N PRO A 92 -2.29 -15.99 -0.36
CA PRO A 92 -1.35 -15.18 -1.16
C PRO A 92 -0.47 -16.01 -2.11
N THR A 93 -1.06 -16.96 -2.85
CA THR A 93 -0.33 -17.86 -3.76
C THR A 93 0.30 -17.11 -4.93
N ASP A 94 -0.36 -16.07 -5.42
CA ASP A 94 0.09 -15.30 -6.59
C ASP A 94 1.25 -14.33 -6.26
N ILE A 95 1.51 -14.13 -4.96
CA ILE A 95 2.61 -13.31 -4.48
C ILE A 95 3.65 -14.12 -3.69
N ASP A 96 3.57 -15.47 -3.75
CA ASP A 96 4.54 -16.34 -3.09
C ASP A 96 5.92 -16.21 -3.73
N GLY A 97 6.93 -16.07 -2.88
CA GLY A 97 8.30 -15.90 -3.34
C GLY A 97 8.63 -14.53 -3.92
N VAL A 98 7.71 -13.54 -3.81
CA VAL A 98 8.03 -12.15 -4.14
C VAL A 98 9.18 -11.68 -3.24
N GLU A 99 10.34 -11.53 -3.83
CA GLU A 99 11.54 -11.05 -3.17
C GLU A 99 11.61 -9.53 -3.27
N LEU A 100 11.62 -8.90 -2.12
CA LEU A 100 11.85 -7.48 -2.01
C LEU A 100 13.21 -7.28 -1.38
N TRP A 101 14.16 -6.75 -2.14
CA TRP A 101 15.52 -6.63 -1.64
C TRP A 101 16.04 -7.94 -1.02
N GLU A 102 17.25 -8.21 -1.06
CA GLU A 102 17.94 -9.48 -0.79
C GLU A 102 17.42 -10.36 0.36
N ASP A 103 16.66 -9.78 1.31
CA ASP A 103 16.21 -10.46 2.53
C ASP A 103 14.68 -10.41 2.79
N MET A 104 13.91 -9.78 1.92
CA MET A 104 12.44 -9.66 2.10
C MET A 104 11.70 -10.55 1.10
N ILE A 105 11.40 -11.76 1.53
CA ILE A 105 10.61 -12.71 0.74
C ILE A 105 9.24 -12.87 1.37
N ILE A 106 8.18 -12.78 0.57
CA ILE A 106 6.84 -13.18 1.00
C ILE A 106 6.74 -14.70 0.89
N ASN A 107 6.57 -15.37 2.02
CA ASN A 107 6.28 -16.78 2.08
C ASN A 107 4.76 -16.97 2.26
N ALA A 108 4.06 -17.34 1.19
CA ALA A 108 2.61 -17.51 1.18
C ALA A 108 2.10 -18.44 2.30
N LYS A 109 2.91 -19.39 2.75
CA LYS A 109 2.52 -20.35 3.79
C LYS A 109 2.35 -19.70 5.17
N GLU A 110 2.98 -18.55 5.39
CA GLU A 110 2.94 -17.85 6.68
C GLU A 110 1.70 -16.95 6.84
N PHE A 111 1.01 -16.64 5.75
CA PHE A 111 -0.09 -15.69 5.78
C PHE A 111 -1.44 -16.33 5.49
N TYR A 112 -2.47 -15.84 6.18
CA TYR A 112 -3.83 -16.30 6.02
C TYR A 112 -4.42 -15.89 4.66
N ASN A 113 -4.14 -14.64 4.25
CA ASN A 113 -4.61 -14.08 2.98
C ASN A 113 -3.65 -12.99 2.46
N VAL A 114 -3.90 -12.53 1.23
CA VAL A 114 -3.12 -11.47 0.57
C VAL A 114 -3.10 -10.19 1.40
N ARG A 115 -4.20 -9.83 2.07
CA ARG A 115 -4.24 -8.65 2.94
C ARG A 115 -3.20 -8.74 4.04
N ALA A 116 -3.08 -9.87 4.70
CA ALA A 116 -2.07 -10.07 5.75
C ALA A 116 -0.65 -9.95 5.21
N ALA A 117 -0.39 -10.56 4.05
CA ALA A 117 0.93 -10.51 3.42
C ALA A 117 1.32 -9.07 3.01
N MET A 118 0.42 -8.29 2.38
CA MET A 118 0.74 -6.94 1.95
C MET A 118 0.93 -5.96 3.13
N TYR A 119 0.19 -6.11 4.24
CA TYR A 119 0.44 -5.34 5.45
C TYR A 119 1.76 -5.72 6.12
N TRP A 120 2.09 -7.00 6.13
CA TRP A 120 3.38 -7.47 6.64
C TRP A 120 4.54 -6.93 5.81
N LEU A 121 4.42 -6.98 4.49
CA LEU A 121 5.35 -6.36 3.57
C LEU A 121 5.57 -4.88 3.90
N THR A 122 4.49 -4.14 4.03
CA THR A 122 4.54 -2.72 4.40
C THR A 122 5.24 -2.49 5.75
N LYS A 123 4.97 -3.34 6.74
CA LYS A 123 5.66 -3.34 8.03
C LYS A 123 7.18 -3.53 7.86
N LEU A 124 7.60 -4.48 7.02
CA LEU A 124 9.02 -4.72 6.76
C LEU A 124 9.69 -3.50 6.10
N LEU A 125 9.01 -2.84 5.15
CA LEU A 125 9.50 -1.62 4.52
C LEU A 125 9.75 -0.50 5.55
N PHE A 126 8.87 -0.32 6.53
CA PHE A 126 9.06 0.65 7.61
C PHE A 126 10.16 0.22 8.58
N ARG A 127 10.18 -1.06 9.01
CA ARG A 127 11.19 -1.60 9.92
C ARG A 127 12.60 -1.36 9.37
N ASP A 128 12.78 -1.59 8.08
CA ASP A 128 14.09 -1.52 7.42
C ASP A 128 14.37 -0.13 6.82
N ARG A 129 13.54 0.86 7.20
CA ARG A 129 13.67 2.27 6.79
C ARG A 129 13.73 2.46 5.27
N LYS A 130 13.04 1.59 4.53
CA LYS A 130 12.97 1.63 3.07
C LYS A 130 11.88 2.57 2.55
N ILE A 131 11.04 3.08 3.42
CA ILE A 131 9.94 3.98 3.06
C ILE A 131 9.91 5.21 3.96
N THR A 132 9.68 6.36 3.34
CA THR A 132 9.55 7.64 4.04
C THR A 132 8.17 8.22 3.79
N LEU A 133 7.48 8.58 4.86
CA LEU A 133 6.21 9.32 4.81
C LEU A 133 6.45 10.80 5.09
N PRO A 134 5.78 11.71 4.36
CA PRO A 134 5.73 13.10 4.76
C PRO A 134 4.95 13.24 6.08
N HIS A 135 5.36 14.18 6.91
CA HIS A 135 4.79 14.43 8.24
C HIS A 135 3.31 14.83 8.24
N GLU A 136 2.78 15.17 7.09
CA GLU A 136 1.52 15.93 6.98
C GLU A 136 0.27 15.04 6.99
N ASP A 137 0.36 13.74 6.68
CA ASP A 137 -0.82 12.87 6.69
C ASP A 137 -0.93 12.07 7.99
N ILE A 138 -1.42 12.76 9.05
CA ILE A 138 -1.65 12.16 10.37
C ILE A 138 -2.66 11.01 10.29
N GLU A 139 -3.65 11.08 9.41
CA GLU A 139 -4.67 10.04 9.27
C GLU A 139 -4.06 8.74 8.69
N LEU A 140 -3.23 8.82 7.65
CA LEU A 140 -2.52 7.66 7.12
C LEU A 140 -1.65 7.02 8.19
N PHE A 141 -0.89 7.84 8.91
CA PHE A 141 -0.03 7.35 10.00
C PHE A 141 -0.84 6.65 11.09
N ALA A 142 -1.94 7.24 11.54
CA ALA A 142 -2.81 6.66 12.54
C ALA A 142 -3.44 5.34 12.05
N GLN A 143 -3.88 5.27 10.80
CA GLN A 143 -4.41 4.04 10.22
C GLN A 143 -3.36 2.93 10.14
N LEU A 144 -2.16 3.22 9.63
CA LEU A 144 -1.07 2.23 9.55
C LEU A 144 -0.65 1.71 10.92
N SER A 145 -0.55 2.61 11.94
CA SER A 145 -0.12 2.22 13.29
C SER A 145 -1.22 1.52 14.10
N SER A 146 -2.49 1.62 13.70
CA SER A 146 -3.61 0.96 14.38
C SER A 146 -3.84 -0.49 13.91
N ILE A 147 -3.19 -0.92 12.85
CA ILE A 147 -3.35 -2.26 12.32
C ILE A 147 -2.67 -3.28 13.24
N MET A 148 -3.48 -4.21 13.73
CA MET A 148 -3.01 -5.31 14.57
C MET A 148 -2.97 -6.60 13.76
N TRP A 149 -1.99 -7.41 14.05
CA TRP A 149 -1.91 -8.77 13.51
C TRP A 149 -2.09 -9.79 14.63
N MET A 150 -2.55 -10.97 14.26
CA MET A 150 -2.69 -12.10 15.17
C MET A 150 -2.35 -13.39 14.45
N GLU A 151 -2.01 -14.41 15.19
CA GLU A 151 -1.90 -15.77 14.69
C GLU A 151 -3.28 -16.43 14.67
N ASP A 152 -3.64 -17.01 13.54
CA ASP A 152 -4.86 -17.80 13.43
C ASP A 152 -4.71 -19.12 14.20
N LYS A 153 -5.60 -19.38 15.15
CA LYS A 153 -5.50 -20.52 16.06
C LYS A 153 -5.62 -21.89 15.37
N GLN A 154 -6.20 -21.94 14.18
CA GLN A 154 -6.42 -23.21 13.46
C GLN A 154 -5.28 -23.51 12.48
N THR A 155 -4.75 -22.47 11.86
CA THR A 155 -3.76 -22.61 10.77
C THR A 155 -2.37 -22.16 11.16
N SER A 156 -2.21 -21.52 12.33
CA SER A 156 -0.97 -20.85 12.77
C SER A 156 -0.44 -19.80 11.77
N LYS A 157 -1.33 -19.28 10.92
CA LYS A 157 -0.99 -18.28 9.93
C LYS A 157 -1.20 -16.87 10.48
N ILE A 158 -0.36 -15.95 10.03
CA ILE A 158 -0.50 -14.52 10.31
C ILE A 158 -1.73 -13.98 9.61
N LYS A 159 -2.61 -13.34 10.35
CA LYS A 159 -3.74 -12.59 9.82
C LYS A 159 -3.85 -11.20 10.44
N ILE A 160 -4.44 -10.28 9.70
CA ILE A 160 -4.76 -8.96 10.21
C ILE A 160 -6.07 -9.02 10.99
N ASP A 161 -6.12 -8.34 12.13
CA ASP A 161 -7.33 -8.25 12.95
C ASP A 161 -8.48 -7.67 12.11
N PRO A 162 -9.68 -8.27 12.18
CA PRO A 162 -10.84 -7.75 11.47
C PRO A 162 -11.13 -6.29 11.83
N LYS A 163 -11.49 -5.50 10.83
CA LYS A 163 -11.82 -4.05 10.94
C LYS A 163 -12.75 -3.69 12.12
N LYS A 164 -13.49 -4.65 12.67
CA LYS A 164 -14.42 -4.47 13.82
C LYS A 164 -13.73 -4.30 15.18
N GLY A 165 -12.44 -4.61 15.28
CA GLY A 165 -11.66 -4.53 16.52
C GLY A 165 -10.77 -3.30 16.62
N MET A 166 -10.72 -2.45 15.61
CA MET A 166 -9.90 -1.24 15.63
C MET A 166 -10.35 -0.32 16.76
N ARG A 167 -9.51 -0.19 17.77
CA ARG A 167 -9.77 0.67 18.93
C ARG A 167 -9.65 2.13 18.52
N THR A 168 -10.50 2.97 19.11
CA THR A 168 -10.41 4.43 18.96
C THR A 168 -9.02 4.90 19.37
N PHE A 169 -8.26 5.42 18.43
CA PHE A 169 -6.97 6.04 18.75
C PHE A 169 -7.27 7.44 19.27
N LYS A 170 -7.01 7.67 20.56
CA LYS A 170 -7.05 9.00 21.14
C LYS A 170 -5.67 9.61 20.97
N SER A 171 -5.54 10.57 20.08
CA SER A 171 -4.37 11.44 20.03
C SER A 171 -4.70 12.76 20.73
N ASP A 172 -3.68 13.49 21.18
CA ASP A 172 -3.83 14.87 21.69
C ASP A 172 -4.41 15.84 20.66
N LEU A 173 -4.58 15.38 19.41
CA LEU A 173 -5.13 16.11 18.27
C LEU A 173 -6.62 15.83 18.00
N GLY A 174 -7.27 14.98 18.81
CA GLY A 174 -8.69 14.67 18.72
C GLY A 174 -9.01 13.17 18.66
N GLU A 175 -10.27 12.81 18.87
CA GLU A 175 -10.75 11.44 18.70
C GLU A 175 -10.89 11.14 17.20
N MET A 176 -10.08 10.20 16.68
CA MET A 176 -10.34 9.60 15.39
C MET A 176 -11.41 8.52 15.55
N ASP A 177 -12.46 8.63 14.76
CA ASP A 177 -13.55 7.64 14.72
C ASP A 177 -13.00 6.31 14.17
N SER A 178 -12.72 5.35 15.05
CA SER A 178 -12.20 4.02 14.73
C SER A 178 -13.21 3.13 13.99
N THR A 179 -14.44 3.60 13.78
CA THR A 179 -15.45 2.88 13.02
C THR A 179 -15.23 2.97 11.50
N ARG A 180 -14.33 3.84 11.07
CA ARG A 180 -14.01 4.01 9.65
C ARG A 180 -13.06 2.93 9.16
N SER A 181 -13.28 2.50 7.92
CA SER A 181 -12.37 1.65 7.17
C SER A 181 -10.98 2.30 7.07
N PRO A 182 -9.87 1.54 7.18
CA PRO A 182 -8.52 2.08 7.01
C PRO A 182 -8.18 2.27 5.53
N ASP A 183 -9.03 2.99 4.78
CA ASP A 183 -8.97 3.11 3.32
C ASP A 183 -7.61 3.66 2.84
N LYS A 184 -7.01 4.62 3.58
CA LYS A 184 -5.67 5.12 3.25
C LYS A 184 -4.59 4.07 3.47
N ALA A 185 -4.66 3.29 4.55
CA ALA A 185 -3.70 2.23 4.81
C ALA A 185 -3.85 1.07 3.82
N ASP A 186 -5.09 0.69 3.45
CA ASP A 186 -5.34 -0.33 2.44
C ASP A 186 -4.76 0.12 1.07
N ALA A 187 -5.04 1.35 0.61
CA ALA A 187 -4.49 1.90 -0.63
C ALA A 187 -2.95 2.00 -0.61
N PHE A 188 -2.38 2.38 0.53
CA PHE A 188 -0.94 2.44 0.71
C PHE A 188 -0.27 1.07 0.59
N CYS A 189 -0.86 0.05 1.22
CA CYS A 189 -0.37 -1.32 1.13
C CYS A 189 -0.52 -1.91 -0.28
N LEU A 190 -1.57 -1.54 -1.04
CA LEU A 190 -1.71 -1.90 -2.45
C LEU A 190 -0.60 -1.25 -3.30
N ALA A 191 -0.28 0.02 -3.07
CA ALA A 191 0.83 0.68 -3.76
C ALA A 191 2.17 0.05 -3.41
N ALA A 192 2.41 -0.31 -2.14
CA ALA A 192 3.62 -0.99 -1.70
C ALA A 192 3.78 -2.37 -2.35
N LEU A 193 2.69 -3.14 -2.44
CA LEU A 193 2.67 -4.42 -3.16
C LEU A 193 2.98 -4.22 -4.65
N GLY A 194 2.35 -3.23 -5.29
CA GLY A 194 2.60 -2.92 -6.70
C GLY A 194 4.06 -2.56 -6.96
N TYR A 195 4.66 -1.77 -6.08
CA TYR A 195 6.09 -1.46 -6.19
C TYR A 195 6.95 -2.72 -6.13
N ALA A 196 6.64 -3.62 -5.20
CA ALA A 196 7.34 -4.89 -5.05
C ALA A 196 7.29 -5.74 -6.32
N LEU A 197 6.11 -5.87 -6.93
CA LEU A 197 5.91 -6.65 -8.14
C LEU A 197 6.73 -6.11 -9.31
N ILE A 198 6.74 -4.78 -9.53
CA ILE A 198 7.55 -4.18 -10.60
C ILE A 198 9.05 -4.38 -10.33
N TYR A 199 9.47 -4.19 -9.08
CA TYR A 199 10.86 -4.33 -8.71
C TYR A 199 11.39 -5.74 -8.99
N GLN A 200 10.61 -6.76 -8.67
CA GLN A 200 10.93 -8.16 -8.96
C GLN A 200 11.07 -8.41 -10.48
N ASP A 201 10.14 -7.91 -11.27
CA ASP A 201 10.20 -8.05 -12.72
C ASP A 201 11.44 -7.38 -13.31
N THR A 202 11.80 -6.21 -12.79
CA THR A 202 12.99 -5.46 -13.21
C THR A 202 14.28 -6.24 -12.95
N ILE A 203 14.38 -6.90 -11.80
CA ILE A 203 15.55 -7.75 -11.46
C ILE A 203 15.59 -8.99 -12.34
N SER A 204 14.46 -9.66 -12.52
CA SER A 204 14.37 -10.92 -13.28
C SER A 204 14.66 -10.74 -14.77
N THR A 205 14.32 -9.59 -15.33
CA THR A 205 14.56 -9.26 -16.75
C THR A 205 15.94 -8.66 -17.03
N GLY A 206 16.74 -8.37 -16.01
CA GLY A 206 18.06 -7.77 -16.15
C GLY A 206 18.03 -6.33 -16.67
N THR A 207 16.90 -5.67 -16.63
CA THR A 207 16.76 -4.27 -17.01
C THR A 207 17.50 -3.42 -15.96
N GLN A 208 18.65 -2.85 -16.32
CA GLN A 208 19.34 -1.90 -15.44
C GLN A 208 18.41 -0.70 -15.19
N VAL A 209 18.03 -0.52 -13.94
CA VAL A 209 17.50 0.78 -13.50
C VAL A 209 18.72 1.70 -13.45
N ASP A 210 18.81 2.66 -14.35
CA ASP A 210 19.89 3.65 -14.34
C ASP A 210 20.03 4.20 -12.93
N GLU A 211 21.22 4.11 -12.37
CA GLU A 211 21.59 4.77 -11.12
C GLU A 211 21.35 6.26 -11.31
N ILE A 212 20.22 6.75 -10.82
CA ILE A 212 19.94 8.17 -10.79
C ILE A 212 20.85 8.76 -9.73
N VAL A 213 21.89 9.45 -10.22
CA VAL A 213 22.77 10.33 -9.46
C VAL A 213 21.92 11.18 -8.50
N GLU A 214 22.25 11.14 -7.22
CA GLU A 214 21.60 11.89 -6.16
C GLU A 214 21.45 13.37 -6.50
N PRO A 215 20.26 13.96 -6.30
CA PRO A 215 20.22 15.39 -5.99
C PRO A 215 20.51 15.55 -4.49
N MET A 216 21.68 16.10 -4.18
CA MET A 216 21.98 16.67 -2.88
C MET A 216 20.88 17.68 -2.51
N LEU A 217 20.02 17.34 -1.60
CA LEU A 217 19.31 18.31 -0.77
C LEU A 217 19.18 17.69 0.62
N GLY A 218 20.04 18.18 1.52
CA GLY A 218 20.01 17.86 2.92
C GLY A 218 18.70 18.32 3.56
N PHE A 219 17.98 17.38 4.09
CA PHE A 219 17.03 17.58 5.16
C PHE A 219 17.28 16.48 6.20
N GLU A 220 18.12 16.83 7.17
CA GLU A 220 18.23 16.10 8.42
C GLU A 220 16.96 16.35 9.25
N GLY A 221 16.07 15.40 9.26
CA GLY A 221 14.93 15.33 10.16
C GLY A 221 14.73 13.88 10.54
N TYR A 222 15.57 13.38 11.41
CA TYR A 222 15.44 12.04 11.99
C TYR A 222 14.21 12.01 12.91
N PHE A 223 13.19 11.23 12.56
CA PHE A 223 12.23 10.74 13.53
C PHE A 223 12.77 9.46 14.15
N ASP A 224 13.20 9.59 15.39
CA ASP A 224 13.46 8.46 16.27
C ASP A 224 12.10 7.84 16.69
N LEU A 225 11.62 6.84 15.94
CA LEU A 225 10.56 5.93 16.39
C LEU A 225 11.11 4.91 17.42
N GLY A 226 12.31 5.12 17.90
CA GLY A 226 12.94 4.38 18.98
C GLY A 226 12.34 4.76 20.32
N ARG A 227 11.61 3.83 20.93
CA ARG A 227 11.15 3.81 22.31
C ARG A 227 9.78 4.42 22.63
N ALA A 228 8.77 4.12 21.86
CA ALA A 228 7.43 4.02 22.40
C ALA A 228 6.89 2.60 22.17
N GLY A 229 7.26 1.67 23.02
CA GLY A 229 6.44 0.50 23.39
C GLY A 229 6.12 -0.52 22.30
N ILE A 230 7.10 -1.00 21.52
CA ILE A 230 6.95 -2.23 20.71
C ILE A 230 7.68 -3.41 21.40
N ASP A 231 7.89 -3.33 22.70
CA ASP A 231 8.29 -4.45 23.53
C ASP A 231 7.10 -4.97 24.36
N THR A 232 6.04 -5.38 23.69
CA THR A 232 5.09 -6.37 24.24
C THR A 232 4.49 -7.14 23.08
N LEU A 233 5.21 -8.06 22.59
CA LEU A 233 5.04 -9.48 22.28
C LEU A 233 6.10 -9.92 21.29
#